data_977a2d1eb62eaad5d804c50138a5ca77
#
_entry.id   977a2d1eb62eaad5d804c50138a5ca77
#
_cell.length_a   1.000
_cell.length_b   1.000
_cell.length_c   1.000
_cell.angle_alpha   90.00
_cell.angle_beta   90.00
_cell.angle_gamma   90.00
#
_symmetry.space_group_name_H-M   'P 1'
#
loop_
_entity.id
_entity.type
_entity.pdbx_description
1 polymer ?
#
loop_
_entity_poly.entity_id
_entity_poly.type
_entity_poly.pdbx_seq_one_letter_code
_entity_poly.pdbx_strand_id
1 'polypeptide(L)'
;HFIRLMGRSASHIALECALQAQPNVCLISEEVEAKNMTLNEVVEQIVDVIVARAEAGLNFGTILIPEGLIEFIPAMRILIQELNDMLAENEEFAALEGDDAKREYVKSKLTPASCELYRSLPKGIAKQLTLDRDPHGNVMVSQIETEKLLIEMVQKRLAQLKAAGTYKGKFAALNHFFGYEGRCAMPSNFDADYCYSLGNTAAHLIAAGKT
;
A
#
# COMPACT_ATOMS: atom_id res chain seq x y z
N HIS A 1 -8.27 2.07 13.53
CA HIS A 1 -8.36 1.03 12.50
C HIS A 1 -7.79 1.57 11.20
N PHE A 2 -6.78 0.93 10.67
CA PHE A 2 -6.20 1.21 9.35
C PHE A 2 -6.75 0.16 8.39
N ILE A 3 -7.56 0.57 7.44
CA ILE A 3 -8.31 -0.32 6.57
C ILE A 3 -7.84 -0.09 5.12
N ARG A 4 -7.12 -1.07 4.57
CA ARG A 4 -6.76 -1.09 3.17
C ARG A 4 -7.90 -1.69 2.36
N LEU A 5 -8.34 -0.94 1.35
CA LEU A 5 -9.41 -1.34 0.43
C LEU A 5 -8.81 -1.67 -0.94
N MET A 6 -9.36 -2.66 -1.62
CA MET A 6 -8.97 -2.97 -3.00
C MET A 6 -9.25 -1.80 -3.93
N GLY A 7 -8.47 -1.70 -5.00
CA GLY A 7 -8.55 -0.67 -6.03
C GLY A 7 -7.18 -0.10 -6.35
N ARG A 8 -6.45 -0.79 -7.26
CA ARG A 8 -5.05 -0.48 -7.55
C ARG A 8 -4.86 0.82 -8.31
N SER A 9 -5.67 1.06 -9.33
CA SER A 9 -5.47 2.16 -10.29
C SER A 9 -6.26 3.43 -9.98
N ALA A 10 -7.16 3.39 -9.00
CA ALA A 10 -7.99 4.53 -8.66
C ALA A 10 -8.59 4.38 -7.25
N SER A 11 -8.90 5.50 -6.60
CA SER A 11 -9.41 5.56 -5.23
C SER A 11 -10.94 5.63 -5.14
N HIS A 12 -11.67 5.38 -6.23
CA HIS A 12 -13.14 5.50 -6.25
C HIS A 12 -13.83 4.57 -5.24
N ILE A 13 -13.29 3.36 -5.00
CA ILE A 13 -13.84 2.45 -3.98
C ILE A 13 -13.65 3.03 -2.58
N ALA A 14 -12.46 3.57 -2.29
CA ALA A 14 -12.19 4.21 -1.01
C ALA A 14 -13.08 5.43 -0.78
N LEU A 15 -13.30 6.24 -1.83
CA LEU A 15 -14.19 7.40 -1.80
C LEU A 15 -15.64 6.98 -1.57
N GLU A 16 -16.15 5.97 -2.27
CA GLU A 16 -17.51 5.46 -2.07
C GLU A 16 -17.71 4.94 -0.65
N CYS A 17 -16.74 4.15 -0.14
CA CYS A 17 -16.78 3.68 1.25
C CYS A 17 -16.74 4.85 2.24
N ALA A 18 -15.99 5.92 1.95
CA ALA A 18 -15.92 7.10 2.79
C ALA A 18 -17.25 7.86 2.85
N LEU A 19 -17.94 7.99 1.72
CA LEU A 19 -19.26 8.63 1.64
C LEU A 19 -20.32 7.84 2.44
N GLN A 20 -20.21 6.51 2.47
CA GLN A 20 -21.16 5.66 3.19
C GLN A 20 -20.83 5.54 4.69
N ALA A 21 -19.55 5.36 5.04
CA ALA A 21 -19.12 5.03 6.40
C ALA A 21 -18.61 6.22 7.22
N GLN A 22 -18.32 7.36 6.59
CA GLN A 22 -17.82 8.60 7.22
C GLN A 22 -16.62 8.33 8.15
N PRO A 23 -15.49 7.81 7.62
CA PRO A 23 -14.29 7.56 8.40
C PRO A 23 -13.67 8.88 8.89
N ASN A 24 -12.72 8.79 9.80
CA ASN A 24 -12.03 9.97 10.33
C ASN A 24 -10.96 10.47 9.34
N VAL A 25 -10.37 9.56 8.56
CA VAL A 25 -9.46 9.87 7.46
C VAL A 25 -9.81 8.99 6.28
N CYS A 26 -9.84 9.56 5.08
CA CYS A 26 -9.86 8.83 3.82
C CYS A 26 -8.73 9.38 2.97
N LEU A 27 -7.77 8.52 2.62
CA LEU A 27 -6.70 8.87 1.70
C LEU A 27 -7.18 8.66 0.27
N ILE A 28 -6.94 9.64 -0.59
CA ILE A 28 -7.25 9.59 -2.02
C ILE A 28 -5.94 9.69 -2.79
N SER A 29 -5.60 8.65 -3.51
CA SER A 29 -4.31 8.52 -4.21
C SER A 29 -4.10 9.66 -5.21
N GLU A 30 -5.13 10.00 -5.96
CA GLU A 30 -5.12 11.07 -6.98
C GLU A 30 -4.89 12.45 -6.36
N GLU A 31 -5.41 12.68 -5.15
CA GLU A 31 -5.17 13.91 -4.40
C GLU A 31 -3.72 14.01 -3.90
N VAL A 32 -3.18 12.89 -3.41
CA VAL A 32 -1.78 12.78 -2.98
C VAL A 32 -0.84 13.09 -4.15
N GLU A 33 -1.11 12.54 -5.34
CA GLU A 33 -0.34 12.83 -6.55
C GLU A 33 -0.49 14.29 -7.00
N ALA A 34 -1.70 14.79 -7.10
CA ALA A 34 -1.97 16.16 -7.55
C ALA A 34 -1.32 17.22 -6.64
N LYS A 35 -1.26 16.95 -5.34
CA LYS A 35 -0.58 17.79 -4.36
C LYS A 35 0.92 17.52 -4.24
N ASN A 36 1.42 16.52 -4.98
CA ASN A 36 2.82 16.09 -4.94
C ASN A 36 3.30 15.75 -3.51
N MET A 37 2.43 15.12 -2.73
CA MET A 37 2.70 14.83 -1.31
C MET A 37 3.77 13.75 -1.15
N THR A 38 4.63 13.98 -0.17
CA THR A 38 5.59 12.97 0.30
C THR A 38 4.92 11.97 1.24
N LEU A 39 5.56 10.81 1.43
CA LEU A 39 5.09 9.81 2.39
C LEU A 39 4.99 10.37 3.82
N ASN A 40 5.92 11.26 4.20
CA ASN A 40 5.88 11.91 5.51
C ASN A 40 4.68 12.85 5.65
N GLU A 41 4.33 13.62 4.63
CA GLU A 41 3.16 14.51 4.65
C GLU A 41 1.85 13.71 4.74
N VAL A 42 1.76 12.56 4.07
CA VAL A 42 0.63 11.64 4.24
C VAL A 42 0.54 11.15 5.69
N VAL A 43 1.67 10.81 6.30
CA VAL A 43 1.74 10.39 7.72
C VAL A 43 1.33 11.53 8.65
N GLU A 44 1.83 12.76 8.44
CA GLU A 44 1.46 13.93 9.26
C GLU A 44 -0.05 14.20 9.18
N GLN A 45 -0.67 14.12 8.00
CA GLN A 45 -2.12 14.26 7.85
C GLN A 45 -2.91 13.29 8.75
N ILE A 46 -2.44 12.04 8.86
CA ILE A 46 -3.05 11.04 9.75
C ILE A 46 -2.78 11.40 11.22
N VAL A 47 -1.55 11.77 11.55
CA VAL A 47 -1.11 12.10 12.89
C VAL A 47 -1.87 13.30 13.44
N ASP A 48 -2.08 14.35 12.65
CA ASP A 48 -2.82 15.55 13.05
C ASP A 48 -4.24 15.21 13.48
N VAL A 49 -4.92 14.35 12.71
CA VAL A 49 -6.27 13.87 13.08
C VAL A 49 -6.24 13.04 14.37
N ILE A 50 -5.26 12.17 14.53
CA ILE A 50 -5.12 11.34 15.75
C ILE A 50 -4.87 12.23 16.98
N VAL A 51 -3.99 13.22 16.87
CA VAL A 51 -3.65 14.15 17.96
C VAL A 51 -4.88 14.97 18.35
N ALA A 52 -5.54 15.61 17.38
CA ALA A 52 -6.73 16.42 17.61
C ALA A 52 -7.87 15.60 18.28
N ARG A 53 -8.08 14.35 17.82
CA ARG A 53 -9.07 13.46 18.42
C ARG A 53 -8.70 13.03 19.85
N ALA A 54 -7.43 12.76 20.09
CA ALA A 54 -6.94 12.42 21.44
C ALA A 54 -7.13 13.58 22.43
N GLU A 55 -6.90 14.82 22.01
CA GLU A 55 -7.17 16.04 22.80
C GLU A 55 -8.65 16.18 23.15
N ALA A 56 -9.54 15.77 22.24
CA ALA A 56 -10.97 15.72 22.46
C ALA A 56 -11.43 14.49 23.28
N GLY A 57 -10.51 13.64 23.75
CA GLY A 57 -10.83 12.42 24.50
C GLY A 57 -11.29 11.24 23.64
N LEU A 58 -11.20 11.35 22.30
CA LEU A 58 -11.68 10.37 21.34
C LEU A 58 -10.50 9.51 20.84
N ASN A 59 -10.04 8.55 21.65
CA ASN A 59 -8.92 7.66 21.33
C ASN A 59 -9.32 6.46 20.44
N PHE A 60 -10.13 6.69 19.43
CA PHE A 60 -10.56 5.69 18.44
C PHE A 60 -10.76 6.38 17.08
N GLY A 61 -10.73 5.59 16.02
CA GLY A 61 -10.98 6.12 14.67
C GLY A 61 -10.73 5.12 13.57
N THR A 62 -11.18 5.48 12.37
CA THR A 62 -11.08 4.69 11.16
C THR A 62 -10.38 5.49 10.08
N ILE A 63 -9.41 4.86 9.42
CA ILE A 63 -8.60 5.42 8.34
C ILE A 63 -8.76 4.49 7.15
N LEU A 64 -9.26 5.00 6.03
CA LEU A 64 -9.37 4.27 4.78
C LEU A 64 -8.17 4.55 3.90
N ILE A 65 -7.59 3.49 3.34
CA ILE A 65 -6.36 3.51 2.56
C ILE A 65 -6.62 2.79 1.24
N PRO A 66 -6.51 3.45 0.08
CA PRO A 66 -6.59 2.78 -1.21
C PRO A 66 -5.35 1.89 -1.42
N GLU A 67 -5.54 0.73 -2.03
CA GLU A 67 -4.48 -0.26 -2.26
C GLU A 67 -3.29 0.33 -3.04
N GLY A 68 -3.58 1.14 -4.06
CA GLY A 68 -2.57 1.72 -4.94
C GLY A 68 -1.84 2.95 -4.40
N LEU A 69 -2.15 3.42 -3.19
CA LEU A 69 -1.62 4.69 -2.64
C LEU A 69 -0.11 4.86 -2.84
N ILE A 70 0.65 3.79 -2.63
CA ILE A 70 2.12 3.84 -2.68
C ILE A 70 2.66 4.21 -4.06
N GLU A 71 1.95 3.85 -5.14
CA GLU A 71 2.32 4.19 -6.53
C GLU A 71 2.05 5.66 -6.86
N PHE A 72 1.18 6.33 -6.10
CA PHE A 72 0.80 7.72 -6.31
C PHE A 72 1.66 8.71 -5.52
N ILE A 73 2.52 8.22 -4.63
CA ILE A 73 3.52 9.04 -3.95
C ILE A 73 4.74 9.17 -4.87
N PRO A 74 5.08 10.37 -5.39
CA PRO A 74 6.07 10.52 -6.47
C PRO A 74 7.43 9.90 -6.16
N ALA A 75 7.95 10.11 -4.95
CA ALA A 75 9.24 9.54 -4.54
C ALA A 75 9.19 8.00 -4.46
N MET A 76 8.07 7.41 -4.03
CA MET A 76 7.88 5.97 -4.00
C MET A 76 7.78 5.39 -5.42
N ARG A 77 7.09 6.08 -6.32
CA ARG A 77 7.00 5.68 -7.73
C ARG A 77 8.38 5.60 -8.38
N ILE A 78 9.22 6.62 -8.17
CA ILE A 78 10.59 6.66 -8.68
C ILE A 78 11.40 5.48 -8.10
N LEU A 79 11.33 5.26 -6.80
CA LEU A 79 11.99 4.14 -6.14
C LEU A 79 11.54 2.78 -6.72
N ILE A 80 10.24 2.57 -6.91
CA ILE A 80 9.70 1.34 -7.48
C ILE A 80 10.19 1.14 -8.92
N GLN A 81 10.24 2.21 -9.72
CA GLN A 81 10.75 2.17 -11.09
C GLN A 81 12.24 1.81 -11.13
N GLU A 82 13.07 2.48 -10.32
CA GLU A 82 14.49 2.15 -10.19
C GLU A 82 14.72 0.68 -9.78
N LEU A 83 13.89 0.18 -8.84
CA LEU A 83 13.95 -1.22 -8.42
C LEU A 83 13.53 -2.18 -9.55
N ASN A 84 12.52 -1.82 -10.33
CA ASN A 84 12.09 -2.63 -11.47
C ASN A 84 13.20 -2.69 -12.53
N ASP A 85 13.75 -1.54 -12.92
CA ASP A 85 14.81 -1.46 -13.93
C ASP A 85 16.09 -2.20 -13.50
N MET A 86 16.42 -2.11 -12.20
CA MET A 86 17.62 -2.74 -11.64
C MET A 86 17.50 -4.25 -11.49
N LEU A 87 16.34 -4.74 -11.09
CA LEU A 87 16.16 -6.13 -10.66
C LEU A 87 15.48 -7.00 -11.72
N ALA A 88 14.99 -6.43 -12.82
CA ALA A 88 14.51 -7.19 -13.95
C ALA A 88 15.68 -8.02 -14.54
N GLU A 89 15.50 -9.35 -14.56
CA GLU A 89 16.48 -10.30 -15.14
C GLU A 89 17.91 -10.20 -14.58
N ASN A 90 18.07 -9.76 -13.32
CA ASN A 90 19.38 -9.55 -12.71
C ASN A 90 19.91 -10.84 -12.06
N GLU A 91 20.79 -11.55 -12.78
CA GLU A 91 21.43 -12.80 -12.31
C GLU A 91 22.32 -12.57 -11.09
N GLU A 92 23.01 -11.42 -10.98
CA GLU A 92 23.86 -11.10 -9.82
C GLU A 92 23.02 -10.99 -8.55
N PHE A 93 21.86 -10.32 -8.64
CA PHE A 93 20.94 -10.20 -7.51
C PHE A 93 20.32 -11.55 -7.13
N ALA A 94 19.96 -12.36 -8.11
CA ALA A 94 19.40 -13.70 -7.87
C ALA A 94 20.40 -14.64 -7.16
N ALA A 95 21.70 -14.51 -7.45
CA ALA A 95 22.76 -15.31 -6.85
C ALA A 95 23.11 -14.91 -5.42
N LEU A 96 22.64 -13.75 -4.93
CA LEU A 96 22.92 -13.31 -3.57
C LEU A 96 22.13 -14.14 -2.55
N GLU A 97 22.83 -14.67 -1.56
CA GLU A 97 22.21 -15.37 -0.43
C GLU A 97 21.98 -14.42 0.75
N GLY A 98 20.76 -14.47 1.30
CA GLY A 98 20.35 -13.72 2.49
C GLY A 98 19.82 -12.30 2.21
N ASP A 99 18.86 -11.89 3.06
CA ASP A 99 18.13 -10.61 2.90
C ASP A 99 19.05 -9.39 3.07
N ASP A 100 20.06 -9.49 3.95
CA ASP A 100 20.97 -8.37 4.21
C ASP A 100 21.90 -8.11 3.02
N ALA A 101 22.43 -9.17 2.38
CA ALA A 101 23.27 -9.03 1.16
C ALA A 101 22.47 -8.40 0.02
N LYS A 102 21.25 -8.87 -0.20
CA LYS A 102 20.33 -8.30 -1.20
C LYS A 102 20.00 -6.83 -0.92
N ARG A 103 19.80 -6.49 0.33
CA ARG A 103 19.51 -5.13 0.76
C ARG A 103 20.69 -4.18 0.55
N GLU A 104 21.92 -4.61 0.85
CA GLU A 104 23.12 -3.81 0.59
C GLU A 104 23.38 -3.65 -0.91
N TYR A 105 23.17 -4.68 -1.70
CA TYR A 105 23.25 -4.59 -3.15
C TYR A 105 22.30 -3.51 -3.71
N VAL A 106 21.02 -3.56 -3.31
CA VAL A 106 20.01 -2.57 -3.72
C VAL A 106 20.47 -1.16 -3.35
N LYS A 107 20.91 -0.92 -2.11
CA LYS A 107 21.38 0.39 -1.66
C LYS A 107 22.56 0.92 -2.46
N SER A 108 23.42 0.05 -2.94
CA SER A 108 24.61 0.42 -3.72
C SER A 108 24.31 0.88 -5.14
N LYS A 109 23.13 0.52 -5.65
CA LYS A 109 22.71 0.78 -7.03
C LYS A 109 21.66 1.88 -7.18
N LEU A 110 20.91 2.18 -6.10
CA LEU A 110 19.89 3.22 -6.08
C LEU A 110 20.50 4.62 -6.18
N THR A 111 19.75 5.56 -6.75
CA THR A 111 20.09 6.99 -6.68
C THR A 111 20.13 7.45 -5.22
N PRO A 112 20.87 8.52 -4.87
CA PRO A 112 20.97 9.00 -3.48
C PRO A 112 19.61 9.27 -2.84
N ALA A 113 18.66 9.88 -3.55
CA ALA A 113 17.33 10.18 -3.05
C ALA A 113 16.52 8.89 -2.79
N SER A 114 16.50 7.96 -3.73
CA SER A 114 15.83 6.67 -3.58
C SER A 114 16.47 5.81 -2.50
N CYS A 115 17.79 5.87 -2.34
CA CYS A 115 18.52 5.17 -1.27
C CYS A 115 18.14 5.71 0.12
N GLU A 116 18.02 7.02 0.28
CA GLU A 116 17.58 7.65 1.53
C GLU A 116 16.15 7.24 1.87
N LEU A 117 15.23 7.31 0.90
CA LEU A 117 13.86 6.85 1.07
C LEU A 117 13.83 5.35 1.44
N TYR A 118 14.53 4.50 0.70
CA TYR A 118 14.59 3.06 0.95
C TYR A 118 15.12 2.72 2.35
N ARG A 119 16.10 3.48 2.87
CA ARG A 119 16.61 3.33 4.24
C ARG A 119 15.60 3.74 5.30
N SER A 120 14.74 4.72 5.01
CA SER A 120 13.72 5.20 5.94
C SER A 120 12.55 4.23 6.09
N LEU A 121 12.33 3.35 5.10
CA LEU A 121 11.24 2.38 5.10
C LEU A 121 11.44 1.28 6.16
N PRO A 122 10.35 0.77 6.75
CA PRO A 122 10.37 -0.41 7.59
C PRO A 122 10.99 -1.62 6.87
N LYS A 123 11.71 -2.46 7.64
CA LYS A 123 12.43 -3.62 7.06
C LYS A 123 11.51 -4.57 6.27
N GLY A 124 10.29 -4.81 6.77
CA GLY A 124 9.31 -5.66 6.10
C GLY A 124 8.91 -5.11 4.73
N ILE A 125 8.64 -3.81 4.65
CA ILE A 125 8.26 -3.14 3.40
C ILE A 125 9.43 -3.11 2.42
N ALA A 126 10.63 -2.79 2.88
CA ALA A 126 11.83 -2.83 2.06
C ALA A 126 12.07 -4.24 1.48
N LYS A 127 11.76 -5.30 2.25
CA LYS A 127 11.81 -6.68 1.78
C LYS A 127 10.75 -6.94 0.70
N GLN A 128 9.49 -6.55 0.92
CA GLN A 128 8.42 -6.72 -0.08
C GLN A 128 8.74 -6.01 -1.40
N LEU A 129 9.34 -4.83 -1.34
CA LEU A 129 9.78 -4.09 -2.54
C LEU A 129 10.88 -4.80 -3.34
N THR A 130 11.68 -5.65 -2.71
CA THR A 130 12.84 -6.27 -3.37
C THR A 130 12.65 -7.73 -3.74
N LEU A 131 11.86 -8.48 -2.98
CA LEU A 131 11.80 -9.94 -3.11
C LEU A 131 10.53 -10.43 -3.82
N ASP A 132 9.40 -9.73 -3.67
CA ASP A 132 8.13 -10.17 -4.23
C ASP A 132 7.95 -9.57 -5.63
N ARG A 133 8.20 -10.39 -6.66
CA ARG A 133 8.16 -10.00 -8.07
C ARG A 133 7.08 -10.76 -8.83
N ASP A 134 6.47 -10.09 -9.80
CA ASP A 134 5.57 -10.72 -10.76
C ASP A 134 6.37 -11.55 -11.81
N PRO A 135 5.70 -12.35 -12.64
CA PRO A 135 6.38 -13.11 -13.71
C PRO A 135 7.15 -12.25 -14.74
N HIS A 136 6.90 -10.95 -14.77
CA HIS A 136 7.60 -9.99 -15.64
C HIS A 136 8.74 -9.27 -14.93
N GLY A 137 9.01 -9.60 -13.67
CA GLY A 137 10.09 -9.02 -12.86
C GLY A 137 9.74 -7.70 -12.17
N ASN A 138 8.49 -7.23 -12.22
CA ASN A 138 8.07 -6.00 -11.55
C ASN A 138 7.70 -6.23 -10.09
N VAL A 139 7.82 -5.17 -9.28
CA VAL A 139 7.31 -5.17 -7.90
C VAL A 139 5.82 -5.48 -7.88
N MET A 140 5.43 -6.45 -7.08
CA MET A 140 4.02 -6.76 -6.85
C MET A 140 3.40 -5.75 -5.88
N VAL A 141 3.05 -4.57 -6.37
CA VAL A 141 2.55 -3.45 -5.54
C VAL A 141 1.34 -3.83 -4.70
N SER A 142 0.45 -4.68 -5.23
CA SER A 142 -0.72 -5.19 -4.50
C SER A 142 -0.36 -6.03 -3.27
N GLN A 143 0.84 -6.59 -3.21
CA GLN A 143 1.34 -7.36 -2.07
C GLN A 143 1.95 -6.47 -0.99
N ILE A 144 2.25 -5.19 -1.30
CA ILE A 144 2.82 -4.28 -0.32
C ILE A 144 1.76 -3.94 0.72
N GLU A 145 2.06 -4.23 1.96
CA GLU A 145 1.18 -3.96 3.11
C GLU A 145 1.23 -2.46 3.49
N THR A 146 0.67 -1.62 2.61
CA THR A 146 0.69 -0.14 2.75
C THR A 146 0.08 0.30 4.08
N GLU A 147 -0.93 -0.38 4.59
CA GLU A 147 -1.54 -0.12 5.89
C GLU A 147 -0.55 -0.35 7.04
N LYS A 148 0.30 -1.37 6.96
CA LYS A 148 1.35 -1.62 7.97
C LYS A 148 2.46 -0.59 7.89
N LEU A 149 2.88 -0.21 6.68
CA LEU A 149 3.82 0.88 6.47
C LEU A 149 3.37 2.16 7.18
N LEU A 150 2.13 2.58 6.93
CA LEU A 150 1.57 3.79 7.53
C LEU A 150 1.46 3.65 9.06
N ILE A 151 1.04 2.50 9.57
CA ILE A 151 0.98 2.23 11.02
C ILE A 151 2.35 2.42 11.67
N GLU A 152 3.41 1.80 11.14
CA GLU A 152 4.75 1.90 11.71
C GLU A 152 5.28 3.34 11.70
N MET A 153 5.05 4.07 10.61
CA MET A 153 5.46 5.47 10.51
C MET A 153 4.68 6.38 11.47
N VAL A 154 3.36 6.20 11.56
CA VAL A 154 2.50 6.93 12.50
C VAL A 154 2.91 6.63 13.94
N GLN A 155 3.16 5.37 14.29
CA GLN A 155 3.64 4.99 15.63
C GLN A 155 4.95 5.68 15.99
N LYS A 156 5.92 5.67 15.06
CA LYS A 156 7.21 6.34 15.23
C LYS A 156 7.02 7.84 15.45
N ARG A 157 6.16 8.47 14.66
CA ARG A 157 5.88 9.91 14.78
C ARG A 157 5.18 10.26 16.08
N LEU A 158 4.15 9.52 16.46
CA LEU A 158 3.45 9.71 17.75
C LEU A 158 4.37 9.48 18.95
N ALA A 159 5.33 8.55 18.86
CA ALA A 159 6.32 8.37 19.91
C ALA A 159 7.24 9.60 20.07
N GLN A 160 7.63 10.24 18.95
CA GLN A 160 8.39 11.49 18.97
C GLN A 160 7.57 12.64 19.62
N LEU A 161 6.30 12.79 19.23
CA LEU A 161 5.40 13.79 19.80
C LEU A 161 5.14 13.54 21.30
N LYS A 162 5.07 12.28 21.70
CA LYS A 162 4.94 11.91 23.12
C LYS A 162 6.19 12.26 23.91
N ALA A 163 7.37 12.02 23.37
CA ALA A 163 8.65 12.40 23.98
C ALA A 163 8.79 13.93 24.09
N ALA A 164 8.26 14.68 23.13
CA ALA A 164 8.18 16.15 23.14
C ALA A 164 7.08 16.70 24.06
N GLY A 165 6.22 15.85 24.63
CA GLY A 165 5.14 16.27 25.54
C GLY A 165 3.90 16.83 24.83
N THR A 166 3.84 16.82 23.49
CA THR A 166 2.75 17.34 22.68
C THR A 166 1.63 16.34 22.42
N TYR A 167 1.87 15.04 22.57
CA TYR A 167 0.88 13.99 22.46
C TYR A 167 0.73 13.23 23.79
N LYS A 168 -0.48 13.18 24.35
CA LYS A 168 -0.79 12.51 25.61
C LYS A 168 -1.74 11.32 25.45
N GLY A 169 -2.19 11.05 24.23
CA GLY A 169 -3.14 10.00 23.92
C GLY A 169 -2.56 8.59 24.06
N LYS A 170 -3.45 7.60 23.89
CA LYS A 170 -3.08 6.18 23.74
C LYS A 170 -3.31 5.80 22.29
N PHE A 171 -2.32 5.15 21.68
CA PHE A 171 -2.42 4.67 20.30
C PHE A 171 -2.17 3.17 20.25
N ALA A 172 -3.15 2.44 19.72
CA ALA A 172 -3.05 1.01 19.42
C ALA A 172 -3.70 0.80 18.05
N ALA A 173 -2.88 0.56 17.03
CA ALA A 173 -3.36 0.37 15.68
C ALA A 173 -3.83 -1.06 15.45
N LEU A 174 -4.91 -1.19 14.69
CA LEU A 174 -5.40 -2.45 14.13
C LEU A 174 -5.37 -2.31 12.61
N ASN A 175 -4.69 -3.22 11.94
CA ASN A 175 -4.64 -3.28 10.49
C ASN A 175 -5.71 -4.22 9.95
N HIS A 176 -6.32 -3.84 8.84
CA HIS A 176 -7.28 -4.64 8.11
C HIS A 176 -7.00 -4.53 6.61
N PHE A 177 -7.12 -5.64 5.91
CA PHE A 177 -7.21 -5.67 4.47
C PHE A 177 -8.58 -6.24 4.09
N PHE A 178 -9.44 -5.39 3.53
CA PHE A 178 -10.70 -5.82 2.95
C PHE A 178 -10.44 -6.19 1.50
N GLY A 179 -10.24 -7.47 1.26
CA GLY A 179 -10.00 -8.04 -0.06
C GLY A 179 -11.23 -7.97 -0.97
N TYR A 180 -11.45 -9.01 -1.73
CA TYR A 180 -12.60 -9.07 -2.67
C TYR A 180 -13.94 -8.90 -1.97
N GLU A 181 -14.10 -9.39 -0.76
CA GLU A 181 -15.33 -9.28 0.04
C GLU A 181 -15.71 -7.81 0.29
N GLY A 182 -14.72 -6.93 0.44
CA GLY A 182 -14.96 -5.49 0.68
C GLY A 182 -15.57 -4.75 -0.51
N ARG A 183 -15.63 -5.36 -1.69
CA ARG A 183 -16.23 -4.77 -2.90
C ARG A 183 -17.20 -5.70 -3.64
N CYS A 184 -17.48 -6.86 -3.09
CA CYS A 184 -18.44 -7.78 -3.66
C CYS A 184 -19.86 -7.40 -3.24
N ALA A 185 -20.80 -7.59 -4.17
CA ALA A 185 -22.23 -7.56 -3.90
C ALA A 185 -22.82 -8.96 -4.12
N MET A 186 -24.06 -9.16 -3.70
CA MET A 186 -24.81 -10.37 -4.08
C MET A 186 -24.90 -10.43 -5.62
N PRO A 187 -24.54 -11.57 -6.24
CA PRO A 187 -24.60 -11.70 -7.69
C PRO A 187 -26.04 -11.56 -8.20
N SER A 188 -26.19 -10.85 -9.30
CA SER A 188 -27.46 -10.78 -10.05
C SER A 188 -27.60 -11.97 -10.99
N ASN A 189 -28.79 -12.11 -11.61
CA ASN A 189 -28.98 -13.12 -12.68
C ASN A 189 -28.05 -12.85 -13.86
N PHE A 190 -27.77 -11.59 -14.17
CA PHE A 190 -26.80 -11.22 -15.20
C PHE A 190 -25.40 -11.76 -14.86
N ASP A 191 -24.95 -11.61 -13.62
CA ASP A 191 -23.64 -12.10 -13.19
C ASP A 191 -23.56 -13.63 -13.31
N ALA A 192 -24.62 -14.34 -12.93
CA ALA A 192 -24.71 -15.80 -13.05
C ALA A 192 -24.57 -16.26 -14.50
N ASP A 193 -25.37 -15.69 -15.42
CA ASP A 193 -25.33 -16.01 -16.85
C ASP A 193 -23.99 -15.64 -17.50
N TYR A 194 -23.43 -14.49 -17.11
CA TYR A 194 -22.16 -14.02 -17.61
C TYR A 194 -21.00 -14.93 -17.17
N CYS A 195 -20.93 -15.25 -15.89
CA CYS A 195 -19.91 -16.14 -15.37
C CYS A 195 -20.02 -17.56 -15.94
N TYR A 196 -21.24 -18.07 -16.12
CA TYR A 196 -21.47 -19.36 -16.79
C TYR A 196 -20.96 -19.33 -18.24
N SER A 197 -21.27 -18.29 -18.98
CA SER A 197 -20.82 -18.11 -20.37
C SER A 197 -19.30 -18.00 -20.48
N LEU A 198 -18.65 -17.28 -19.57
CA LEU A 198 -17.19 -17.19 -19.51
C LEU A 198 -16.55 -18.55 -19.22
N GLY A 199 -17.06 -19.29 -18.22
CA GLY A 199 -16.55 -20.62 -17.86
C GLY A 199 -16.75 -21.63 -19.00
N ASN A 200 -17.90 -21.61 -19.67
CA ASN A 200 -18.19 -22.46 -20.82
C ASN A 200 -17.27 -22.14 -22.01
N THR A 201 -17.06 -20.86 -22.31
CA THR A 201 -16.12 -20.41 -23.35
C THR A 201 -14.71 -20.89 -23.06
N ALA A 202 -14.24 -20.72 -21.82
CA ALA A 202 -12.91 -21.18 -21.40
C ALA A 202 -12.75 -22.70 -21.58
N ALA A 203 -13.75 -23.48 -21.17
CA ALA A 203 -13.74 -24.94 -21.34
C ALA A 203 -13.65 -25.34 -22.82
N HIS A 204 -14.40 -24.68 -23.69
CA HIS A 204 -14.33 -24.95 -25.14
C HIS A 204 -12.98 -24.54 -25.74
N LEU A 205 -12.38 -23.42 -25.33
CA LEU A 205 -11.05 -23.01 -25.78
C LEU A 205 -9.99 -24.06 -25.36
N ILE A 206 -10.02 -24.51 -24.12
CA ILE A 206 -9.12 -25.54 -23.61
C ILE A 206 -9.28 -26.86 -24.41
N ALA A 207 -10.53 -27.29 -24.62
CA ALA A 207 -10.82 -28.48 -25.41
C ALA A 207 -10.36 -28.37 -26.88
N ALA A 208 -10.36 -27.18 -27.42
CA ALA A 208 -9.86 -26.88 -28.79
C ALA A 208 -8.34 -26.64 -28.84
N GLY A 209 -7.60 -26.77 -27.72
CA GLY A 209 -6.15 -26.51 -27.66
C GLY A 209 -5.78 -25.05 -27.88
N LYS A 210 -6.65 -24.12 -27.54
CA LYS A 210 -6.43 -22.67 -27.61
C LYS A 210 -6.09 -22.13 -26.22
N THR A 211 -5.15 -21.19 -26.17
CA THR A 211 -4.75 -20.46 -24.95
C THR A 211 -4.78 -18.97 -25.20
#